data_eb64d315b00c50f9eaffa9df85953419
#
_entry.id   eb64d315b00c50f9eaffa9df85953419
#
_cell.length_a   1.000
_cell.length_b   1.000
_cell.length_c   1.000
_cell.angle_alpha   90.00
_cell.angle_beta   90.00
_cell.angle_gamma   90.00
#
_symmetry.space_group_name_H-M   'P 1'
#
loop_
_entity.id
_entity.type
_entity.pdbx_description
1 polymer ?
#
loop_
_entity_poly.entity_id
_entity_poly.type
_entity_poly.pdbx_seq_one_letter_code
_entity_poly.pdbx_strand_id
1 'polypeptide(L)'
;MALSSFVVVVVIALLLVTGLVVDGGRKSAADRRAELTAAAAARSAVDATAAERQAGRRPNAALAIAAANRVIADEPDMHGSASLASDGTVQVSTSTSIDTIFLSLIGVGSLQGHGSARAQLFD
;
A
#
# COMPACT_ATOMS: atom_id res chain seq x y z
N MET A 1 -32.65 11.28 -35.62
CA MET A 1 -31.30 11.88 -35.63
C MET A 1 -30.88 12.27 -34.23
N ALA A 2 -31.58 13.19 -33.56
CA ALA A 2 -31.24 13.60 -32.19
C ALA A 2 -31.29 12.45 -31.16
N LEU A 3 -32.22 11.51 -31.34
CA LEU A 3 -32.37 10.36 -30.46
C LEU A 3 -31.15 9.43 -30.55
N SER A 4 -30.61 9.22 -31.75
CA SER A 4 -29.42 8.38 -31.94
C SER A 4 -28.20 8.99 -31.29
N SER A 5 -28.01 10.31 -31.43
CA SER A 5 -26.90 11.04 -30.79
C SER A 5 -27.04 10.99 -29.28
N PHE A 6 -28.23 11.10 -28.74
CA PHE A 6 -28.49 10.97 -27.31
C PHE A 6 -28.09 9.58 -26.79
N VAL A 7 -28.51 8.53 -27.49
CA VAL A 7 -28.21 7.16 -27.12
C VAL A 7 -26.67 6.92 -27.11
N VAL A 8 -25.97 7.43 -28.12
CA VAL A 8 -24.52 7.30 -28.20
C VAL A 8 -23.83 7.98 -27.00
N VAL A 9 -24.28 9.20 -26.66
CA VAL A 9 -23.73 9.93 -25.51
C VAL A 9 -23.98 9.17 -24.20
N VAL A 10 -25.18 8.63 -24.03
CA VAL A 10 -25.51 7.84 -22.82
C VAL A 10 -24.67 6.58 -22.73
N VAL A 11 -24.47 5.87 -23.84
CA VAL A 11 -23.62 4.66 -23.85
C VAL A 11 -22.20 5.01 -23.49
N ILE A 12 -21.62 6.07 -24.05
CA ILE A 12 -20.27 6.51 -23.73
C ILE A 12 -20.17 6.89 -22.25
N ALA A 13 -21.16 7.63 -21.73
CA ALA A 13 -21.18 8.01 -20.32
C ALA A 13 -21.20 6.78 -19.39
N LEU A 14 -21.99 5.77 -19.73
CA LEU A 14 -22.06 4.51 -18.96
C LEU A 14 -20.76 3.75 -19.01
N LEU A 15 -20.09 3.71 -20.16
CA LEU A 15 -18.77 3.07 -20.29
C LEU A 15 -17.72 3.77 -19.45
N LEU A 16 -17.73 5.11 -19.43
CA LEU A 16 -16.80 5.88 -18.60
C LEU A 16 -17.02 5.65 -17.11
N VAL A 17 -18.29 5.63 -16.68
CA VAL A 17 -18.63 5.34 -15.28
C VAL A 17 -18.18 3.93 -14.89
N THR A 18 -18.45 2.94 -15.74
CA THR A 18 -18.03 1.55 -15.52
C THR A 18 -16.51 1.47 -15.42
N GLY A 19 -15.80 2.13 -16.32
CA GLY A 19 -14.34 2.17 -16.29
C GLY A 19 -13.79 2.77 -15.01
N LEU A 20 -14.39 3.87 -14.56
CA LEU A 20 -13.98 4.52 -13.31
C LEU A 20 -14.20 3.60 -12.10
N VAL A 21 -15.31 2.88 -12.06
CA VAL A 21 -15.61 1.93 -10.97
C VAL A 21 -14.59 0.79 -10.96
N VAL A 22 -14.26 0.21 -12.11
CA VAL A 22 -13.30 -0.89 -12.22
C VAL A 22 -11.89 -0.43 -11.81
N ASP A 23 -11.41 0.66 -12.38
CA ASP A 23 -10.07 1.17 -12.06
C ASP A 23 -10.00 1.68 -10.63
N GLY A 24 -11.05 2.32 -10.14
CA GLY A 24 -11.15 2.74 -8.74
C GLY A 24 -11.12 1.56 -7.78
N GLY A 25 -11.78 0.46 -8.12
CA GLY A 25 -11.74 -0.78 -7.33
C GLY A 25 -10.35 -1.39 -7.31
N ARG A 26 -9.63 -1.37 -8.43
CA ARG A 26 -8.25 -1.86 -8.50
C ARG A 26 -7.32 -0.99 -7.66
N LYS A 27 -7.48 0.33 -7.70
CA LYS A 27 -6.70 1.23 -6.85
C LYS A 27 -6.98 0.99 -5.38
N SER A 28 -8.24 0.84 -5.00
CA SER A 28 -8.64 0.55 -3.62
C SER A 28 -8.03 -0.76 -3.12
N ALA A 29 -8.03 -1.80 -3.96
CA ALA A 29 -7.40 -3.07 -3.64
C ALA A 29 -5.88 -2.93 -3.47
N ALA A 30 -5.23 -2.10 -4.31
CA ALA A 30 -3.80 -1.84 -4.20
C ALA A 30 -3.47 -1.10 -2.90
N ASP A 31 -4.26 -0.09 -2.53
CA ASP A 31 -4.10 0.63 -1.27
C ASP A 31 -4.23 -0.32 -0.08
N ARG A 32 -5.25 -1.17 -0.09
CA ARG A 32 -5.47 -2.14 0.98
C ARG A 32 -4.31 -3.13 1.09
N ARG A 33 -3.81 -3.63 -0.04
CA ARG A 33 -2.66 -4.54 -0.06
C ARG A 33 -1.41 -3.86 0.51
N ALA A 34 -1.16 -2.60 0.13
CA ALA A 34 -0.04 -1.82 0.65
C ALA A 34 -0.17 -1.60 2.17
N GLU A 35 -1.37 -1.27 2.65
CA GLU A 35 -1.63 -1.10 4.08
C GLU A 35 -1.42 -2.40 4.88
N LEU A 36 -1.90 -3.52 4.36
CA LEU A 36 -1.72 -4.83 5.00
C LEU A 36 -0.23 -5.21 5.06
N THR A 37 0.52 -4.94 4.00
CA THR A 37 1.96 -5.19 3.97
C THR A 37 2.69 -4.30 4.97
N ALA A 38 2.34 -3.02 5.04
CA ALA A 38 2.93 -2.10 6.01
C ALA A 38 2.65 -2.55 7.45
N ALA A 39 1.42 -2.96 7.73
CA ALA A 39 1.05 -3.46 9.06
C ALA A 39 1.80 -4.73 9.42
N ALA A 40 1.94 -5.67 8.47
CA ALA A 40 2.70 -6.91 8.68
C ALA A 40 4.18 -6.62 8.92
N ALA A 41 4.75 -5.68 8.17
CA ALA A 41 6.13 -5.26 8.34
C ALA A 41 6.37 -4.63 9.73
N ALA A 42 5.48 -3.74 10.15
CA ALA A 42 5.58 -3.12 11.47
C ALA A 42 5.48 -4.15 12.59
N ARG A 43 4.58 -5.12 12.46
CA ARG A 43 4.45 -6.22 13.43
C ARG A 43 5.71 -7.08 13.45
N SER A 44 6.27 -7.39 12.28
CA SER A 44 7.50 -8.18 12.18
C SER A 44 8.67 -7.49 12.88
N ALA A 45 8.76 -6.16 12.79
CA ALA A 45 9.79 -5.39 13.49
C ALA A 45 9.67 -5.56 15.01
N VAL A 46 8.46 -5.49 15.55
CA VAL A 46 8.22 -5.66 16.99
C VAL A 46 8.50 -7.10 17.41
N ASP A 47 8.04 -8.08 16.64
CA ASP A 47 8.22 -9.50 16.95
C ASP A 47 9.70 -9.91 16.93
N ALA A 48 10.47 -9.35 16.01
CA ALA A 48 11.91 -9.65 15.89
C ALA A 48 12.71 -9.22 17.13
N THR A 49 12.21 -8.25 17.89
CA THR A 49 12.87 -7.72 19.08
C THR A 49 12.17 -8.09 20.39
N ALA A 50 11.21 -9.01 20.31
CA ALA A 50 10.40 -9.39 21.46
C ALA A 50 11.25 -9.97 22.61
N ALA A 51 12.24 -10.80 22.31
CA ALA A 51 13.11 -11.42 23.32
C ALA A 51 13.91 -10.36 24.09
N GLU A 52 14.41 -9.35 23.41
CA GLU A 52 15.18 -8.27 24.04
C GLU A 52 14.28 -7.45 24.98
N ARG A 53 13.06 -7.14 24.55
CA ARG A 53 12.09 -6.39 25.37
C ARG A 53 11.67 -7.19 26.58
N GLN A 54 11.45 -8.50 26.45
CA GLN A 54 11.09 -9.37 27.56
C GLN A 54 12.24 -9.50 28.59
N ALA A 55 13.47 -9.39 28.12
CA ALA A 55 14.64 -9.42 28.98
C ALA A 55 14.95 -8.05 29.61
N GLY A 56 14.12 -7.03 29.38
CA GLY A 56 14.33 -5.68 29.89
C GLY A 56 15.43 -4.91 29.17
N ARG A 57 15.91 -5.42 28.04
CA ARG A 57 16.94 -4.75 27.25
C ARG A 57 16.32 -3.87 26.18
N ARG A 58 17.09 -2.87 25.74
CA ARG A 58 16.67 -2.01 24.67
C ARG A 58 16.65 -2.79 23.35
N PRO A 59 15.54 -2.75 22.58
CA PRO A 59 15.47 -3.45 21.30
C PRO A 59 16.50 -2.96 20.30
N ASN A 60 17.02 -3.89 19.50
CA ASN A 60 17.94 -3.56 18.43
C ASN A 60 17.21 -2.99 17.24
N ALA A 61 17.36 -1.70 17.00
CA ALA A 61 16.68 -0.99 15.91
C ALA A 61 17.03 -1.56 14.53
N ALA A 62 18.29 -1.92 14.31
CA ALA A 62 18.73 -2.48 13.03
C ALA A 62 18.03 -3.81 12.74
N LEU A 63 17.87 -4.65 13.75
CA LEU A 63 17.19 -5.94 13.63
C LEU A 63 15.70 -5.73 13.29
N ALA A 64 15.05 -4.78 13.97
CA ALA A 64 13.65 -4.44 13.74
C ALA A 64 13.42 -3.94 12.31
N ILE A 65 14.25 -3.01 11.85
CA ILE A 65 14.15 -2.45 10.50
C ILE A 65 14.43 -3.52 9.44
N ALA A 66 15.41 -4.38 9.66
CA ALA A 66 15.72 -5.48 8.74
C ALA A 66 14.55 -6.45 8.61
N ALA A 67 13.89 -6.78 9.73
CA ALA A 67 12.71 -7.65 9.72
C ALA A 67 11.55 -7.04 8.94
N ALA A 68 11.29 -5.76 9.15
CA ALA A 68 10.24 -5.04 8.42
C ALA A 68 10.53 -4.99 6.92
N ASN A 69 11.76 -4.66 6.55
CA ASN A 69 12.16 -4.58 5.14
C ASN A 69 12.08 -5.93 4.44
N ARG A 70 12.33 -7.02 5.15
CA ARG A 70 12.19 -8.36 4.59
C ARG A 70 10.75 -8.68 4.23
N VAL A 71 9.81 -8.29 5.07
CA VAL A 71 8.36 -8.49 4.78
C VAL A 71 7.98 -7.73 3.51
N ILE A 72 8.45 -6.50 3.36
CA ILE A 72 8.16 -5.70 2.17
C ILE A 72 8.78 -6.34 0.93
N ALA A 73 10.04 -6.79 1.03
CA ALA A 73 10.77 -7.40 -0.09
C ALA A 73 10.15 -8.72 -0.56
N ASP A 74 9.54 -9.47 0.36
CA ASP A 74 8.90 -10.75 0.04
C ASP A 74 7.55 -10.59 -0.66
N GLU A 75 6.96 -9.39 -0.61
CA GLU A 75 5.67 -9.14 -1.26
C GLU A 75 5.90 -8.72 -2.71
N PRO A 76 5.29 -9.44 -3.69
CA PRO A 76 5.49 -9.11 -5.11
C PRO A 76 5.03 -7.69 -5.45
N ASP A 77 5.84 -7.00 -6.23
CA ASP A 77 5.55 -5.65 -6.75
C ASP A 77 5.31 -4.61 -5.65
N MET A 78 5.80 -4.87 -4.45
CA MET A 78 5.68 -3.94 -3.33
C MET A 78 7.03 -3.26 -3.08
N HIS A 79 6.97 -1.94 -2.88
CA HIS A 79 8.14 -1.13 -2.55
C HIS A 79 7.87 -0.39 -1.25
N GLY A 80 8.93 -0.09 -0.54
CA GLY A 80 8.77 0.64 0.70
C GLY A 80 9.99 0.53 1.58
N SER A 81 9.88 1.12 2.75
CA SER A 81 10.95 1.12 3.73
C SER A 81 10.41 1.30 5.14
N ALA A 82 11.22 0.89 6.09
CA ALA A 82 10.96 1.09 7.51
C ALA A 82 12.04 1.99 8.09
N SER A 83 11.65 2.81 9.05
CA SER A 83 12.56 3.68 9.78
C SER A 83 12.15 3.76 11.24
N LEU A 84 13.10 4.13 12.10
CA LEU A 84 12.84 4.33 13.51
C LEU A 84 12.78 5.83 13.80
N ALA A 85 11.66 6.28 14.34
CA ALA A 85 11.51 7.66 14.78
C ALA A 85 12.18 7.88 16.13
N SER A 86 12.45 9.13 16.47
CA SER A 86 13.11 9.50 17.72
C SER A 86 12.31 9.11 18.97
N ASP A 87 11.01 8.93 18.84
CA ASP A 87 10.13 8.52 19.93
C ASP A 87 10.08 7.00 20.16
N GLY A 88 10.89 6.23 19.43
CA GLY A 88 10.92 4.77 19.55
C GLY A 88 9.88 4.03 18.71
N THR A 89 9.24 4.73 17.80
CA THR A 89 8.22 4.16 16.91
C THR A 89 8.84 3.74 15.59
N VAL A 90 8.59 2.49 15.17
CA VAL A 90 8.91 2.03 13.82
C VAL A 90 7.81 2.53 12.89
N GLN A 91 8.22 3.23 11.85
CA GLN A 91 7.33 3.73 10.81
C GLN A 91 7.60 2.98 9.52
N VAL A 92 6.55 2.47 8.89
CA VAL A 92 6.65 1.72 7.64
C VAL A 92 5.80 2.42 6.59
N SER A 93 6.38 2.62 5.42
CA SER A 93 5.67 3.14 4.25
C SER A 93 5.82 2.15 3.12
N THR A 94 4.73 1.87 2.43
CA THR A 94 4.70 0.94 1.30
C THR A 94 3.99 1.56 0.12
N SER A 95 4.35 1.11 -1.07
CA SER A 95 3.66 1.49 -2.30
C SER A 95 3.69 0.34 -3.30
N THR A 96 2.67 0.27 -4.12
CA THR A 96 2.60 -0.68 -5.23
C THR A 96 1.97 0.02 -6.42
N SER A 97 2.30 -0.41 -7.63
CA SER A 97 1.74 0.12 -8.86
C SER A 97 0.82 -0.91 -9.48
N ILE A 98 -0.31 -0.45 -10.00
CA ILE A 98 -1.24 -1.30 -10.76
C ILE A 98 -1.47 -0.67 -12.12
N ASP A 99 -1.67 -1.53 -13.12
CA ASP A 99 -2.06 -1.10 -14.45
C ASP A 99 -3.55 -0.80 -14.48
N THR A 100 -3.91 0.28 -15.17
CA THR A 100 -5.30 0.62 -15.39
C THR A 100 -5.83 -0.14 -16.60
N ILE A 101 -7.15 -0.32 -16.63
CA ILE A 101 -7.83 -0.95 -17.77
C ILE A 101 -8.47 0.13 -18.65
N PHE A 102 -9.32 0.95 -18.07
CA PHE A 102 -10.07 1.96 -18.80
C PHE A 102 -9.36 3.31 -18.84
N LEU A 103 -8.70 3.71 -17.76
CA LEU A 103 -7.98 4.98 -17.73
C LEU A 103 -6.77 5.01 -18.67
N SER A 104 -6.24 3.84 -19.07
CA SER A 104 -5.19 3.76 -20.08
C SER A 104 -5.62 4.33 -21.42
N LEU A 105 -6.93 4.30 -21.71
CA LEU A 105 -7.49 4.86 -22.94
C LEU A 105 -7.38 6.38 -23.01
N ILE A 106 -7.25 7.04 -21.87
CA ILE A 106 -7.09 8.50 -21.79
C ILE A 106 -5.70 8.91 -21.31
N GLY A 107 -4.73 7.99 -21.39
CA GLY A 107 -3.33 8.30 -21.10
C GLY A 107 -2.88 8.04 -19.68
N VAL A 108 -3.74 7.56 -18.79
CA VAL A 108 -3.37 7.19 -17.41
C VAL A 108 -3.14 5.68 -17.37
N GLY A 109 -1.89 5.25 -17.57
CA GLY A 109 -1.54 3.84 -17.71
C GLY A 109 -1.40 3.08 -16.40
N SER A 110 -1.16 3.77 -15.29
CA SER A 110 -0.97 3.13 -13.99
C SER A 110 -1.47 4.03 -12.86
N LEU A 111 -1.82 3.38 -11.75
CA LEU A 111 -2.16 4.04 -10.49
C LEU A 111 -1.32 3.42 -9.39
N GLN A 112 -1.05 4.20 -8.34
CA GLN A 112 -0.30 3.71 -7.20
C GLN A 112 -1.21 3.49 -6.01
N GLY A 113 -0.94 2.41 -5.28
CA GLY A 113 -1.51 2.16 -3.96
C GLY A 113 -0.46 2.47 -2.89
N HIS A 114 -0.87 3.07 -1.81
CA HIS A 114 -0.01 3.46 -0.70
C HIS A 114 -0.52 2.91 0.62
N GLY A 115 0.42 2.54 1.48
CA GLY A 115 0.10 2.12 2.83
C GLY A 115 1.13 2.64 3.82
N SER A 116 0.73 2.74 5.05
CA SER A 116 1.63 3.10 6.14
C SER A 116 1.18 2.43 7.43
N ALA A 117 2.14 2.16 8.32
CA ALA A 117 1.85 1.59 9.62
C ALA A 117 2.91 2.07 10.61
N ARG A 118 2.57 2.02 11.88
CA ARG A 118 3.46 2.37 12.98
C ARG A 118 3.35 1.32 14.07
N ALA A 119 4.47 1.07 14.74
CA ALA A 119 4.49 0.19 15.89
C ALA A 119 5.48 0.73 16.91
N GLN A 120 5.10 0.72 18.19
CA GLN A 120 5.97 1.18 19.25
C GLN A 120 7.00 0.09 19.54
N LEU A 121 8.28 0.41 19.41
CA LEU A 121 9.38 -0.51 19.70
C LEU A 121 9.85 -0.35 21.16
N PHE A 122 9.99 0.91 21.59
CA PHE A 122 10.32 1.24 22.97
C PHE A 122 9.82 2.65 23.29
N ASP A 123 9.73 2.95 24.57
CA ASP A 123 9.32 4.28 25.06
C ASP A 123 10.53 5.20 25.19
#